data_6b69a3f72a1703e9ff2dfc9ce664f705
#
_entry.id   6b69a3f72a1703e9ff2dfc9ce664f705
#
_cell.length_a   1.000
_cell.length_b   1.000
_cell.length_c   1.000
_cell.angle_alpha   90.00
_cell.angle_beta   90.00
_cell.angle_gamma   90.00
#
_symmetry.space_group_name_H-M   'P 1'
#
loop_
_entity.id
_entity.type
_entity.pdbx_description
1 polymer ?
#
loop_
_entity_poly.entity_id
_entity_poly.type
_entity_poly.pdbx_seq_one_letter_code
_entity_poly.pdbx_strand_id
1 'polypeptide(L)'
;MKKITLILLTISFCGLTACKTGTKKGGDMDKETLVKIETTAGDIKVKLYNETPKHRDNFIKLVKDGVYEGTLFHRVIKDFMIQAGDPDSKNVPKGKMLGAGDVGYTVPAEFVYPKYFHKKGALSAARQGDNVNPKKESSGCQFYIVTGKVYNDSTLLGMESQMNENKINVIFNNLAQKHMKEIYKMRKANDENGLYDLQEKLFAEAQELSAKEPEFHFTPEQIEAYTTVGGTPHLDGEYTVFGEVVEGMDVVDKIQKV
;
A
#
# COMPACT_ATOMS: atom_id res chain seq x y z
N MET A 1 10.00 16.53 -14.60
CA MET A 1 9.08 15.37 -14.59
C MET A 1 9.43 14.52 -15.80
N LYS A 2 9.84 13.28 -15.55
CA LYS A 2 10.25 12.37 -16.63
C LYS A 2 9.05 11.54 -17.07
N LYS A 3 8.80 11.46 -18.37
CA LYS A 3 7.68 10.68 -18.94
C LYS A 3 7.92 9.20 -18.76
N ILE A 4 6.88 8.45 -18.44
CA ILE A 4 6.87 6.99 -18.45
C ILE A 4 6.36 6.54 -19.81
N THR A 5 7.10 5.67 -20.46
CA THR A 5 6.59 4.88 -21.57
C THR A 5 6.52 3.44 -21.08
N LEU A 6 5.33 2.91 -20.93
CA LEU A 6 5.12 1.53 -20.48
C LEU A 6 4.97 0.65 -21.72
N ILE A 7 5.90 -0.23 -21.97
CA ILE A 7 5.79 -1.23 -23.04
C ILE A 7 5.94 -2.63 -22.44
N LEU A 8 4.90 -3.33 -22.63
CA LEU A 8 4.62 -4.72 -22.96
C LEU A 8 5.30 -5.86 -22.20
N LEU A 9 4.38 -6.65 -21.76
CA LEU A 9 4.42 -8.05 -21.35
C LEU A 9 5.30 -8.91 -22.29
N THR A 10 6.45 -9.37 -21.85
CA THR A 10 7.12 -10.51 -22.46
C THR A 10 6.69 -11.80 -21.77
N ILE A 11 5.68 -12.46 -22.35
CA ILE A 11 5.42 -13.87 -22.06
C ILE A 11 6.52 -14.65 -22.82
N SER A 12 7.58 -15.06 -22.13
CA SER A 12 8.57 -15.98 -22.69
C SER A 12 7.97 -17.38 -22.75
N PHE A 13 7.52 -17.75 -23.95
CA PHE A 13 7.10 -19.11 -24.27
C PHE A 13 8.37 -19.92 -24.58
N CYS A 14 8.88 -20.67 -23.61
CA CYS A 14 9.89 -21.68 -23.87
C CYS A 14 9.16 -22.99 -24.18
N GLY A 15 9.05 -23.29 -25.49
CA GLY A 15 8.46 -24.53 -25.95
C GLY A 15 9.35 -25.72 -25.60
N LEU A 16 8.82 -26.69 -24.88
CA LEU A 16 9.32 -28.06 -24.82
C LEU A 16 8.23 -28.99 -25.29
N THR A 17 8.62 -29.79 -26.25
CA THR A 17 7.90 -30.79 -27.02
C THR A 17 7.11 -31.79 -26.16
N ALA A 18 5.94 -32.10 -26.66
CA ALA A 18 4.95 -32.99 -26.05
C ALA A 18 5.40 -34.45 -25.83
N CYS A 19 5.00 -35.01 -24.70
CA CYS A 19 4.52 -36.38 -24.61
C CYS A 19 3.17 -36.40 -23.90
N LYS A 20 2.16 -36.94 -24.61
CA LYS A 20 0.79 -37.14 -24.12
C LYS A 20 0.76 -38.14 -22.99
N THR A 21 0.10 -37.89 -21.88
CA THR A 21 -0.98 -38.70 -21.30
C THR A 21 -1.49 -38.07 -20.02
N GLY A 22 -2.82 -37.97 -19.84
CA GLY A 22 -3.48 -37.94 -18.54
C GLY A 22 -3.89 -36.56 -18.00
N THR A 23 -5.14 -36.21 -18.26
CA THR A 23 -5.99 -35.24 -17.57
C THR A 23 -5.68 -34.99 -16.09
N LYS A 24 -5.31 -33.77 -15.74
CA LYS A 24 -5.75 -33.08 -14.52
C LYS A 24 -5.71 -31.58 -14.78
N LYS A 25 -6.87 -30.92 -14.65
CA LYS A 25 -6.98 -29.45 -14.53
C LYS A 25 -6.27 -29.02 -13.23
N GLY A 26 -5.00 -28.69 -13.33
CA GLY A 26 -4.24 -27.93 -12.36
C GLY A 26 -3.82 -26.66 -13.07
N GLY A 27 -4.45 -25.52 -12.75
CA GLY A 27 -4.14 -24.24 -13.38
C GLY A 27 -2.67 -23.89 -13.14
N ASP A 28 -2.10 -23.24 -14.12
CA ASP A 28 -0.78 -22.61 -14.18
C ASP A 28 -0.67 -21.49 -13.10
N MET A 29 -0.76 -21.87 -11.81
CA MET A 29 -0.74 -20.95 -10.66
C MET A 29 0.69 -20.64 -10.17
N ASP A 30 1.71 -21.27 -10.73
CA ASP A 30 3.09 -21.13 -10.26
C ASP A 30 3.92 -20.09 -11.04
N LYS A 31 3.39 -19.49 -12.10
CA LYS A 31 4.16 -18.57 -12.91
C LYS A 31 3.80 -17.12 -12.56
N GLU A 32 4.69 -16.46 -11.84
CA GLU A 32 4.54 -15.02 -11.51
C GLU A 32 4.58 -14.17 -12.78
N THR A 33 3.71 -13.16 -12.84
CA THR A 33 3.66 -12.23 -13.97
C THR A 33 4.71 -11.15 -13.81
N LEU A 34 5.55 -10.98 -14.82
CA LEU A 34 6.53 -9.90 -14.91
C LEU A 34 6.01 -8.80 -15.82
N VAL A 35 6.15 -7.54 -15.37
CA VAL A 35 5.83 -6.35 -16.15
C VAL A 35 7.05 -5.45 -16.22
N LYS A 36 7.36 -4.96 -17.43
CA LYS A 36 8.43 -3.98 -17.67
C LYS A 36 7.83 -2.57 -17.71
N ILE A 37 8.38 -1.68 -16.90
CA ILE A 37 8.06 -0.25 -16.89
C ILE A 37 9.22 0.48 -17.55
N GLU A 38 9.03 0.96 -18.77
CA GLU A 38 10.01 1.76 -19.47
C GLU A 38 9.87 3.22 -19.08
N THR A 39 10.97 3.85 -18.67
CA THR A 39 10.98 5.26 -18.26
C THR A 39 12.09 6.02 -18.95
N THR A 40 12.00 7.34 -18.97
CA THR A 40 13.09 8.21 -19.46
C THR A 40 14.36 8.15 -18.59
N ALA A 41 14.29 7.50 -17.40
CA ALA A 41 15.43 7.30 -16.52
C ALA A 41 16.07 5.91 -16.67
N GLY A 42 15.39 4.98 -17.37
CA GLY A 42 15.76 3.57 -17.55
C GLY A 42 14.56 2.65 -17.35
N ASP A 43 14.80 1.36 -17.39
CA ASP A 43 13.79 0.33 -17.28
C ASP A 43 13.68 -0.19 -15.84
N ILE A 44 12.45 -0.46 -15.40
CA ILE A 44 12.14 -1.10 -14.12
C ILE A 44 11.35 -2.36 -14.44
N LYS A 45 11.74 -3.50 -13.89
CA LYS A 45 10.98 -4.74 -14.00
C LYS A 45 10.32 -5.06 -12.66
N VAL A 46 9.03 -5.28 -12.67
CA VAL A 46 8.24 -5.63 -11.48
C VAL A 46 7.64 -7.02 -11.63
N LYS A 47 7.57 -7.72 -10.53
CA LYS A 47 6.88 -9.00 -10.37
C LYS A 47 5.55 -8.73 -9.68
N LEU A 48 4.45 -9.27 -10.21
CA LEU A 48 3.12 -9.17 -9.62
C LEU A 48 2.79 -10.44 -8.83
N TYR A 49 2.19 -10.26 -7.65
CA TYR A 49 1.85 -11.36 -6.75
C TYR A 49 0.54 -12.06 -7.13
N ASN A 50 0.53 -13.39 -7.05
CA ASN A 50 -0.65 -14.20 -7.36
C ASN A 50 -1.72 -14.14 -6.28
N GLU A 51 -1.33 -13.86 -5.03
CA GLU A 51 -2.24 -13.78 -3.88
C GLU A 51 -3.01 -12.45 -3.79
N THR A 52 -2.71 -11.49 -4.68
CA THR A 52 -3.48 -10.25 -4.86
C THR A 52 -4.08 -10.19 -6.27
N PRO A 53 -4.94 -11.16 -6.64
CA PRO A 53 -5.37 -11.35 -8.01
C PRO A 53 -6.15 -10.16 -8.58
N LYS A 54 -6.95 -9.45 -7.78
CA LYS A 54 -7.72 -8.29 -8.25
C LYS A 54 -6.78 -7.15 -8.67
N HIS A 55 -5.77 -6.85 -7.86
CA HIS A 55 -4.78 -5.81 -8.18
C HIS A 55 -3.89 -6.23 -9.34
N ARG A 56 -3.40 -7.48 -9.34
CA ARG A 56 -2.60 -8.05 -10.42
C ARG A 56 -3.34 -7.96 -11.75
N ASP A 57 -4.55 -8.50 -11.82
CA ASP A 57 -5.31 -8.61 -13.08
C ASP A 57 -5.77 -7.23 -13.57
N ASN A 58 -6.14 -6.32 -12.64
CA ASN A 58 -6.44 -4.93 -12.96
C ASN A 58 -5.21 -4.21 -13.53
N PHE A 59 -4.04 -4.35 -12.90
CA PHE A 59 -2.80 -3.72 -13.39
C PHE A 59 -2.45 -4.23 -14.79
N ILE A 60 -2.52 -5.55 -15.03
CA ILE A 60 -2.29 -6.17 -16.35
C ILE A 60 -3.29 -5.63 -17.39
N LYS A 61 -4.57 -5.50 -17.02
CA LYS A 61 -5.60 -4.94 -17.90
C LYS A 61 -5.24 -3.52 -18.30
N LEU A 62 -4.89 -2.65 -17.37
CA LEU A 62 -4.56 -1.25 -17.64
C LEU A 62 -3.29 -1.10 -18.49
N VAL A 63 -2.30 -1.99 -18.29
CA VAL A 63 -1.11 -2.08 -19.16
C VAL A 63 -1.53 -2.42 -20.59
N LYS A 64 -2.36 -3.44 -20.78
CA LYS A 64 -2.85 -3.86 -22.11
C LYS A 64 -3.70 -2.79 -22.80
N ASP A 65 -4.49 -2.06 -22.02
CA ASP A 65 -5.35 -0.98 -22.49
C ASP A 65 -4.56 0.33 -22.79
N GLY A 66 -3.23 0.37 -22.54
CA GLY A 66 -2.38 1.53 -22.79
C GLY A 66 -2.65 2.71 -21.84
N VAL A 67 -3.31 2.46 -20.70
CA VAL A 67 -3.68 3.51 -19.73
C VAL A 67 -2.44 4.20 -19.18
N TYR A 68 -1.35 3.48 -18.98
CA TYR A 68 -0.12 4.00 -18.40
C TYR A 68 0.83 4.66 -19.39
N GLU A 69 0.59 4.51 -20.69
CA GLU A 69 1.47 5.10 -21.73
C GLU A 69 1.50 6.62 -21.63
N GLY A 70 2.71 7.18 -21.53
CA GLY A 70 2.93 8.62 -21.46
C GLY A 70 2.54 9.27 -20.11
N THR A 71 2.13 8.49 -19.11
CA THR A 71 1.89 9.01 -17.75
C THR A 71 3.21 9.38 -17.05
N LEU A 72 3.12 10.14 -15.97
CA LEU A 72 4.27 10.62 -15.21
C LEU A 72 4.35 9.95 -13.84
N PHE A 73 5.56 9.84 -13.29
CA PHE A 73 5.71 9.83 -11.83
C PHE A 73 5.37 11.23 -11.32
N HIS A 74 4.10 11.46 -11.03
CA HIS A 74 3.55 12.77 -10.72
C HIS A 74 3.78 13.21 -9.27
N ARG A 75 4.07 12.25 -8.38
CA ARG A 75 4.40 12.49 -6.99
C ARG A 75 5.64 11.71 -6.61
N VAL A 76 6.70 12.43 -6.25
CA VAL A 76 7.99 11.86 -5.87
C VAL A 76 8.37 12.42 -4.51
N ILE A 77 8.54 11.56 -3.52
CA ILE A 77 9.00 11.94 -2.18
C ILE A 77 10.21 11.07 -1.85
N LYS A 78 11.35 11.73 -1.73
CA LYS A 78 12.61 11.07 -1.40
C LYS A 78 12.47 10.30 -0.08
N ASP A 79 13.09 9.12 -0.01
CA ASP A 79 13.09 8.22 1.15
C ASP A 79 11.67 7.79 1.61
N PHE A 80 10.70 7.87 0.70
CA PHE A 80 9.34 7.42 0.91
C PHE A 80 8.81 6.60 -0.27
N MET A 81 8.46 7.25 -1.41
CA MET A 81 7.93 6.54 -2.58
C MET A 81 7.97 7.40 -3.85
N ILE A 82 7.84 6.73 -5.00
CA ILE A 82 7.52 7.35 -6.30
C ILE A 82 6.17 6.84 -6.77
N GLN A 83 5.24 7.76 -7.09
CA GLN A 83 3.84 7.45 -7.44
C GLN A 83 3.53 7.82 -8.88
N ALA A 84 2.82 6.91 -9.57
CA ALA A 84 2.42 7.04 -10.96
C ALA A 84 0.99 6.55 -11.20
N GLY A 85 0.57 6.49 -12.46
CA GLY A 85 -0.70 5.91 -12.87
C GLY A 85 -1.87 6.90 -12.93
N ASP A 86 -1.63 8.20 -12.75
CA ASP A 86 -2.63 9.23 -13.01
C ASP A 86 -2.80 9.44 -14.53
N PRO A 87 -3.96 9.09 -15.13
CA PRO A 87 -4.19 9.26 -16.57
C PRO A 87 -4.17 10.74 -17.00
N ASP A 88 -4.50 11.66 -16.09
CA ASP A 88 -4.47 13.10 -16.35
C ASP A 88 -3.05 13.67 -16.41
N SER A 89 -2.04 12.85 -16.06
CA SER A 89 -0.63 13.27 -16.13
C SER A 89 -0.05 13.25 -17.55
N LYS A 90 -0.81 12.76 -18.55
CA LYS A 90 -0.38 12.72 -19.95
C LYS A 90 -0.35 14.15 -20.55
N ASN A 91 0.78 14.53 -21.12
CA ASN A 91 0.93 15.80 -21.89
C ASN A 91 0.47 17.07 -21.14
N VAL A 92 0.61 17.11 -19.83
CA VAL A 92 0.15 18.25 -19.01
C VAL A 92 1.08 19.44 -19.09
N PRO A 93 0.55 20.68 -19.05
CA PRO A 93 1.34 21.89 -18.85
C PRO A 93 2.02 21.90 -17.48
N LYS A 94 3.19 22.58 -17.38
CA LYS A 94 3.84 22.80 -16.10
C LYS A 94 2.89 23.51 -15.12
N GLY A 95 2.86 23.08 -13.86
CA GLY A 95 2.09 23.70 -12.79
C GLY A 95 0.67 23.18 -12.59
N LYS A 96 0.17 22.29 -13.45
CA LYS A 96 -1.11 21.61 -13.21
C LYS A 96 -0.96 20.65 -12.02
N MET A 97 -1.88 20.73 -11.06
CA MET A 97 -1.98 19.75 -9.98
C MET A 97 -2.39 18.38 -10.55
N LEU A 98 -1.68 17.35 -10.12
CA LEU A 98 -1.89 15.96 -10.54
C LEU A 98 -2.21 15.09 -9.31
N GLY A 99 -2.63 13.85 -9.56
CA GLY A 99 -2.94 12.87 -8.51
C GLY A 99 -4.44 12.69 -8.25
N ALA A 100 -5.31 13.45 -8.95
CA ALA A 100 -6.76 13.31 -8.86
C ALA A 100 -7.38 12.47 -9.99
N GLY A 101 -6.62 12.17 -11.05
CA GLY A 101 -7.11 11.37 -12.17
C GLY A 101 -7.36 9.92 -11.78
N ASP A 102 -8.45 9.35 -12.29
CA ASP A 102 -8.82 7.96 -12.05
C ASP A 102 -9.40 7.30 -13.32
N VAL A 103 -9.80 6.04 -13.21
CA VAL A 103 -10.41 5.25 -14.29
C VAL A 103 -11.90 4.95 -14.02
N GLY A 104 -12.52 5.65 -13.07
CA GLY A 104 -13.94 5.58 -12.74
C GLY A 104 -14.32 4.40 -11.83
N TYR A 105 -13.37 3.71 -11.22
CA TYR A 105 -13.62 2.63 -10.26
C TYR A 105 -12.48 2.47 -9.25
N THR A 106 -12.78 1.78 -8.15
CA THR A 106 -11.82 1.37 -7.13
C THR A 106 -11.63 -0.14 -7.14
N VAL A 107 -10.52 -0.61 -6.55
CA VAL A 107 -10.24 -2.05 -6.38
C VAL A 107 -10.33 -2.38 -4.88
N PRO A 108 -11.16 -3.36 -4.48
CA PRO A 108 -11.24 -3.78 -3.09
C PRO A 108 -9.87 -4.18 -2.54
N ALA A 109 -9.56 -3.79 -1.31
CA ALA A 109 -8.29 -4.08 -0.66
C ALA A 109 -7.99 -5.59 -0.62
N GLU A 110 -6.71 -5.95 -0.82
CA GLU A 110 -6.18 -7.32 -0.73
C GLU A 110 -4.94 -7.30 0.17
N PHE A 111 -5.14 -7.16 1.48
CA PHE A 111 -4.04 -7.16 2.44
C PHE A 111 -3.57 -8.59 2.71
N VAL A 112 -2.40 -8.96 2.22
CA VAL A 112 -1.73 -10.25 2.47
C VAL A 112 -0.59 -10.02 3.48
N TYR A 113 -0.88 -9.27 4.51
CA TYR A 113 0.02 -8.94 5.61
C TYR A 113 0.06 -10.11 6.64
N PRO A 114 1.20 -10.44 7.25
CA PRO A 114 2.52 -9.79 7.13
C PRO A 114 3.39 -10.32 5.97
N LYS A 115 2.91 -11.24 5.13
CA LYS A 115 3.68 -11.81 4.02
C LYS A 115 4.18 -10.75 3.04
N TYR A 116 3.29 -9.81 2.65
CA TYR A 116 3.62 -8.69 1.79
C TYR A 116 3.55 -7.39 2.58
N PHE A 117 4.66 -6.68 2.61
CA PHE A 117 4.85 -5.46 3.38
C PHE A 117 5.67 -4.44 2.61
N HIS A 118 5.72 -3.20 3.10
CA HIS A 118 6.28 -2.06 2.38
C HIS A 118 7.80 -1.95 2.50
N LYS A 119 8.53 -3.02 2.19
CA LYS A 119 9.99 -2.95 2.01
C LYS A 119 10.35 -2.10 0.79
N LYS A 120 11.59 -1.60 0.72
CA LYS A 120 12.11 -0.93 -0.48
C LYS A 120 11.88 -1.80 -1.71
N GLY A 121 11.34 -1.21 -2.77
CA GLY A 121 10.98 -1.89 -4.00
C GLY A 121 9.57 -2.50 -4.03
N ALA A 122 8.82 -2.48 -2.93
CA ALA A 122 7.42 -2.93 -2.95
C ALA A 122 6.59 -2.08 -3.91
N LEU A 123 5.77 -2.76 -4.74
CA LEU A 123 4.78 -2.16 -5.64
C LEU A 123 3.42 -2.21 -4.96
N SER A 124 2.85 -1.04 -4.71
CA SER A 124 1.63 -0.90 -3.91
C SER A 124 0.62 0.00 -4.58
N ALA A 125 -0.66 -0.23 -4.29
CA ALA A 125 -1.75 0.58 -4.82
C ALA A 125 -1.97 1.83 -3.97
N ALA A 126 -2.11 3.00 -4.62
CA ALA A 126 -2.51 4.22 -3.93
C ALA A 126 -4.00 4.16 -3.55
N ARG A 127 -4.40 4.93 -2.55
CA ARG A 127 -5.80 5.07 -2.14
C ARG A 127 -6.07 6.42 -1.49
N GLN A 128 -7.35 6.77 -1.37
CA GLN A 128 -7.78 7.91 -0.57
C GLN A 128 -7.72 7.59 0.94
N GLY A 129 -7.66 8.63 1.76
CA GLY A 129 -7.61 8.50 3.22
C GLY A 129 -8.92 7.95 3.82
N ASP A 130 -8.83 7.37 5.02
CA ASP A 130 -9.91 6.64 5.68
C ASP A 130 -11.18 7.47 5.94
N ASN A 131 -11.04 8.79 6.10
CA ASN A 131 -12.16 9.72 6.30
C ASN A 131 -13.14 9.77 5.12
N VAL A 132 -12.68 9.48 3.89
CA VAL A 132 -13.50 9.43 2.67
C VAL A 132 -13.59 8.01 2.09
N ASN A 133 -12.70 7.13 2.54
CA ASN A 133 -12.58 5.75 2.05
C ASN A 133 -12.39 4.75 3.21
N PRO A 134 -13.40 4.58 4.07
CA PRO A 134 -13.29 3.71 5.26
C PRO A 134 -13.12 2.22 4.91
N LYS A 135 -13.44 1.82 3.66
CA LYS A 135 -13.22 0.46 3.17
C LYS A 135 -11.79 0.21 2.69
N LYS A 136 -10.94 1.24 2.69
CA LYS A 136 -9.54 1.18 2.24
C LYS A 136 -9.39 0.64 0.81
N GLU A 137 -10.39 0.86 -0.05
CA GLU A 137 -10.34 0.46 -1.45
C GLU A 137 -9.22 1.21 -2.17
N SER A 138 -8.50 0.53 -3.04
CA SER A 138 -7.41 1.11 -3.81
C SER A 138 -7.93 1.91 -5.00
N SER A 139 -7.16 2.92 -5.44
CA SER A 139 -7.37 3.56 -6.74
C SER A 139 -7.36 2.50 -7.85
N GLY A 140 -8.23 2.67 -8.83
CA GLY A 140 -8.28 1.78 -10.00
C GLY A 140 -7.02 1.81 -10.85
N CYS A 141 -6.19 2.88 -10.77
CA CYS A 141 -5.03 3.04 -11.66
C CYS A 141 -3.75 3.53 -10.98
N GLN A 142 -3.84 4.26 -9.88
CA GLN A 142 -2.64 4.84 -9.28
C GLN A 142 -1.89 3.85 -8.39
N PHE A 143 -0.59 3.77 -8.58
CA PHE A 143 0.32 2.91 -7.84
C PHE A 143 1.57 3.66 -7.42
N TYR A 144 2.31 3.10 -6.46
CA TYR A 144 3.61 3.62 -6.06
C TYR A 144 4.62 2.50 -5.86
N ILE A 145 5.90 2.87 -6.01
CA ILE A 145 7.04 2.02 -5.67
C ILE A 145 7.70 2.62 -4.44
N VAL A 146 7.88 1.80 -3.42
CA VAL A 146 8.51 2.21 -2.15
C VAL A 146 9.99 2.46 -2.38
N THR A 147 10.47 3.64 -2.02
CA THR A 147 11.90 3.96 -1.91
C THR A 147 12.38 3.84 -0.47
N GLY A 148 11.57 4.30 0.48
CA GLY A 148 11.75 4.14 1.92
C GLY A 148 13.08 4.62 2.45
N LYS A 149 13.28 4.47 3.75
CA LYS A 149 14.55 4.69 4.45
C LYS A 149 14.91 3.47 5.29
N VAL A 150 16.18 3.34 5.63
CA VAL A 150 16.67 2.32 6.56
C VAL A 150 16.40 2.78 7.99
N TYR A 151 15.96 1.88 8.84
CA TYR A 151 15.67 2.10 10.24
C TYR A 151 16.71 1.39 11.11
N ASN A 152 16.80 1.76 12.38
CA ASN A 152 17.49 0.97 13.39
C ASN A 152 16.46 0.27 14.30
N ASP A 153 16.93 -0.73 15.05
CA ASP A 153 16.07 -1.55 15.92
C ASP A 153 15.30 -0.70 16.95
N SER A 154 15.97 0.30 17.55
CA SER A 154 15.31 1.18 18.53
C SER A 154 14.16 1.97 17.93
N THR A 155 14.28 2.42 16.66
CA THR A 155 13.21 3.13 15.97
C THR A 155 12.06 2.19 15.65
N LEU A 156 12.34 0.94 15.22
CA LEU A 156 11.29 -0.05 14.94
C LEU A 156 10.54 -0.43 16.23
N LEU A 157 11.24 -0.65 17.35
CA LEU A 157 10.60 -0.87 18.65
C LEU A 157 9.71 0.29 19.08
N GLY A 158 10.16 1.53 18.86
CA GLY A 158 9.33 2.72 19.10
C GLY A 158 8.08 2.76 18.22
N MET A 159 8.18 2.30 16.96
CA MET A 159 7.02 2.17 16.06
C MET A 159 6.05 1.08 16.53
N GLU A 160 6.51 -0.07 16.99
CA GLU A 160 5.66 -1.12 17.57
C GLU A 160 4.85 -0.58 18.76
N SER A 161 5.52 0.11 19.68
CA SER A 161 4.85 0.74 20.83
C SER A 161 3.77 1.73 20.38
N GLN A 162 4.11 2.60 19.41
CA GLN A 162 3.16 3.57 18.87
C GLN A 162 1.96 2.90 18.17
N MET A 163 2.17 1.80 17.46
CA MET A 163 1.10 1.06 16.79
C MET A 163 0.17 0.40 17.81
N ASN A 164 0.72 -0.16 18.89
CA ASN A 164 -0.05 -0.74 19.99
C ASN A 164 -0.85 0.33 20.76
N GLU A 165 -0.26 1.51 21.03
CA GLU A 165 -0.97 2.64 21.61
C GLU A 165 -2.09 3.16 20.70
N ASN A 166 -1.83 3.29 19.40
CA ASN A 166 -2.85 3.70 18.42
C ASN A 166 -4.03 2.72 18.37
N LYS A 167 -3.81 1.42 18.54
CA LYS A 167 -4.85 0.42 18.62
C LYS A 167 -5.80 0.71 19.79
N ILE A 168 -5.27 1.02 20.99
CA ILE A 168 -6.07 1.40 22.14
C ILE A 168 -6.90 2.66 21.84
N ASN A 169 -6.29 3.66 21.23
CA ASN A 169 -6.97 4.90 20.83
C ASN A 169 -8.12 4.67 19.84
N VAL A 170 -7.94 3.77 18.87
CA VAL A 170 -9.00 3.40 17.92
C VAL A 170 -10.18 2.74 18.65
N ILE A 171 -9.90 1.79 19.56
CA ILE A 171 -10.93 1.14 20.37
C ILE A 171 -11.66 2.18 21.24
N PHE A 172 -10.92 3.06 21.92
CA PHE A 172 -11.48 4.14 22.73
C PHE A 172 -12.41 5.05 21.93
N ASN A 173 -11.98 5.49 20.75
CA ASN A 173 -12.80 6.33 19.88
C ASN A 173 -14.09 5.63 19.44
N ASN A 174 -14.03 4.35 19.13
CA ASN A 174 -15.21 3.54 18.79
C ASN A 174 -16.18 3.41 19.98
N LEU A 175 -15.67 3.24 21.18
CA LEU A 175 -16.47 3.25 22.41
C LEU A 175 -17.10 4.62 22.65
N ALA A 176 -16.30 5.70 22.54
CA ALA A 176 -16.79 7.06 22.70
C ALA A 176 -17.91 7.40 21.69
N GLN A 177 -17.82 6.94 20.44
CA GLN A 177 -18.88 7.12 19.45
C GLN A 177 -20.21 6.47 19.89
N LYS A 178 -20.17 5.30 20.52
CA LYS A 178 -21.39 4.65 21.04
C LYS A 178 -22.02 5.45 22.19
N HIS A 179 -21.22 6.21 22.92
CA HIS A 179 -21.65 7.06 24.05
C HIS A 179 -21.89 8.53 23.69
N MET A 180 -21.91 8.89 22.38
CA MET A 180 -22.02 10.29 21.95
C MET A 180 -23.26 11.03 22.51
N LYS A 181 -24.40 10.32 22.68
CA LYS A 181 -25.62 10.94 23.27
C LYS A 181 -25.44 11.30 24.74
N GLU A 182 -24.73 10.47 25.49
CA GLU A 182 -24.40 10.67 26.91
C GLU A 182 -23.39 11.80 27.05
N ILE A 183 -22.32 11.78 26.29
CA ILE A 183 -21.31 12.84 26.20
C ILE A 183 -21.96 14.19 25.88
N TYR A 184 -22.89 14.23 24.91
CA TYR A 184 -23.61 15.45 24.56
C TYR A 184 -24.46 15.99 25.73
N LYS A 185 -25.19 15.11 26.44
CA LYS A 185 -25.97 15.50 27.62
C LYS A 185 -25.10 16.11 28.72
N MET A 186 -23.98 15.47 29.05
CA MET A 186 -23.03 15.94 30.07
C MET A 186 -22.42 17.29 29.66
N ARG A 187 -22.01 17.46 28.39
CA ARG A 187 -21.51 18.75 27.89
C ARG A 187 -22.55 19.85 28.01
N LYS A 188 -23.83 19.56 27.66
CA LYS A 188 -24.93 20.53 27.80
C LYS A 188 -25.24 20.91 29.25
N ALA A 189 -25.01 19.99 30.18
CA ALA A 189 -25.19 20.21 31.60
C ALA A 189 -23.96 20.84 32.29
N ASN A 190 -22.84 21.06 31.57
CA ASN A 190 -21.51 21.44 32.08
C ASN A 190 -21.02 20.47 33.19
N ASP A 191 -21.35 19.18 33.06
CA ASP A 191 -20.91 18.12 33.97
C ASP A 191 -19.51 17.65 33.61
N GLU A 192 -18.50 18.41 33.99
CA GLU A 192 -17.10 18.09 33.74
C GLU A 192 -16.63 16.83 34.47
N ASN A 193 -17.12 16.59 35.68
CA ASN A 193 -16.78 15.42 36.46
C ASN A 193 -17.32 14.15 35.81
N GLY A 194 -18.60 14.16 35.41
CA GLY A 194 -19.18 13.03 34.66
C GLY A 194 -18.49 12.73 33.34
N LEU A 195 -18.04 13.78 32.62
CA LEU A 195 -17.24 13.60 31.38
C LEU A 195 -15.90 12.93 31.65
N TYR A 196 -15.22 13.36 32.74
CA TYR A 196 -13.94 12.78 33.15
C TYR A 196 -14.10 11.31 33.55
N ASP A 197 -15.08 11.01 34.42
CA ASP A 197 -15.36 9.63 34.87
C ASP A 197 -15.71 8.70 33.70
N LEU A 198 -16.50 9.19 32.74
CA LEU A 198 -16.83 8.44 31.53
C LEU A 198 -15.58 8.21 30.66
N GLN A 199 -14.72 9.22 30.50
CA GLN A 199 -13.48 9.07 29.74
C GLN A 199 -12.57 8.01 30.34
N GLU A 200 -12.33 8.05 31.66
CA GLU A 200 -11.53 7.07 32.39
C GLU A 200 -12.09 5.65 32.21
N LYS A 201 -13.42 5.50 32.38
CA LYS A 201 -14.11 4.23 32.18
C LYS A 201 -13.93 3.67 30.78
N LEU A 202 -14.15 4.50 29.74
CA LEU A 202 -14.02 4.07 28.35
C LEU A 202 -12.57 3.76 27.98
N PHE A 203 -11.61 4.47 28.58
CA PHE A 203 -10.20 4.20 28.37
C PHE A 203 -9.76 2.88 29.01
N ALA A 204 -10.19 2.60 30.24
CA ALA A 204 -9.97 1.32 30.90
C ALA A 204 -10.59 0.15 30.09
N GLU A 205 -11.82 0.31 29.60
CA GLU A 205 -12.48 -0.69 28.75
C GLU A 205 -11.69 -0.89 27.43
N ALA A 206 -11.18 0.18 26.83
CA ALA A 206 -10.35 0.09 25.62
C ALA A 206 -9.05 -0.67 25.87
N GLN A 207 -8.40 -0.47 27.03
CA GLN A 207 -7.21 -1.21 27.41
C GLN A 207 -7.51 -2.70 27.62
N GLU A 208 -8.61 -3.04 28.32
CA GLU A 208 -9.03 -4.44 28.49
C GLU A 208 -9.35 -5.14 27.17
N LEU A 209 -10.01 -4.45 26.25
CA LEU A 209 -10.31 -4.98 24.92
C LEU A 209 -9.05 -5.16 24.09
N SER A 210 -8.13 -4.19 24.15
CA SER A 210 -6.84 -4.29 23.44
C SER A 210 -5.99 -5.44 23.95
N ALA A 211 -5.99 -5.69 25.28
CA ALA A 211 -5.24 -6.79 25.91
C ALA A 211 -5.72 -8.20 25.53
N LYS A 212 -6.94 -8.32 25.00
CA LYS A 212 -7.49 -9.60 24.50
C LYS A 212 -6.96 -9.99 23.11
N GLU A 213 -6.36 -9.05 22.41
CA GLU A 213 -5.75 -9.27 21.11
C GLU A 213 -4.22 -9.27 21.25
N PRO A 214 -3.48 -10.04 20.43
CA PRO A 214 -2.03 -10.04 20.47
C PRO A 214 -1.46 -8.64 20.22
N GLU A 215 -0.39 -8.31 20.92
CA GLU A 215 0.38 -7.11 20.62
C GLU A 215 0.97 -7.20 19.21
N PHE A 216 1.08 -6.04 18.59
CA PHE A 216 1.73 -5.93 17.30
C PHE A 216 3.24 -6.00 17.49
N HIS A 217 3.89 -6.87 16.70
CA HIS A 217 5.33 -6.95 16.55
C HIS A 217 5.68 -7.12 15.08
N PHE A 218 6.77 -6.49 14.66
CA PHE A 218 7.33 -6.78 13.35
C PHE A 218 7.87 -8.21 13.30
N THR A 219 7.67 -8.90 12.18
CA THR A 219 8.27 -10.22 11.97
C THR A 219 9.79 -10.09 11.79
N PRO A 220 10.57 -11.17 12.01
CA PRO A 220 12.01 -11.15 11.76
C PRO A 220 12.36 -10.70 10.33
N GLU A 221 11.57 -11.09 9.33
CA GLU A 221 11.76 -10.71 7.93
C GLU A 221 11.51 -9.21 7.71
N GLN A 222 10.53 -8.63 8.40
CA GLN A 222 10.27 -7.19 8.36
C GLN A 222 11.42 -6.41 9.03
N ILE A 223 11.87 -6.85 10.20
CA ILE A 223 13.00 -6.23 10.92
C ILE A 223 14.23 -6.25 10.03
N GLU A 224 14.59 -7.41 9.45
CA GLU A 224 15.72 -7.55 8.55
C GLU A 224 15.60 -6.60 7.35
N ALA A 225 14.45 -6.59 6.67
CA ALA A 225 14.23 -5.73 5.51
C ALA A 225 14.33 -4.25 5.88
N TYR A 226 13.66 -3.81 6.95
CA TYR A 226 13.64 -2.40 7.33
C TYR A 226 14.98 -1.90 7.88
N THR A 227 15.80 -2.77 8.46
CA THR A 227 17.14 -2.41 8.98
C THR A 227 18.26 -2.53 7.93
N THR A 228 18.00 -3.19 6.78
CA THR A 228 19.00 -3.38 5.71
C THR A 228 18.67 -2.57 4.47
N VAL A 229 17.59 -2.91 3.76
CA VAL A 229 17.21 -2.25 2.51
C VAL A 229 16.27 -1.06 2.73
N GLY A 230 15.57 -1.02 3.87
CA GLY A 230 14.64 0.02 4.23
C GLY A 230 13.21 -0.22 3.74
N GLY A 231 12.35 0.76 3.97
CA GLY A 231 10.94 0.70 3.58
C GLY A 231 10.08 1.77 4.26
N THR A 232 8.77 1.48 4.35
CA THR A 232 7.77 2.39 4.94
C THR A 232 6.81 1.63 5.85
N PRO A 233 7.27 1.17 7.04
CA PRO A 233 6.52 0.26 7.91
C PRO A 233 5.16 0.82 8.36
N HIS A 234 4.98 2.13 8.40
CA HIS A 234 3.71 2.79 8.76
C HIS A 234 2.57 2.58 7.73
N LEU A 235 2.87 2.00 6.56
CA LEU A 235 1.87 1.68 5.54
C LEU A 235 1.44 0.20 5.58
N ASP A 236 2.10 -0.62 6.41
CA ASP A 236 1.84 -2.05 6.50
C ASP A 236 0.42 -2.35 6.98
N GLY A 237 -0.26 -3.28 6.29
CA GLY A 237 -1.65 -3.61 6.59
C GLY A 237 -2.68 -2.52 6.21
N GLU A 238 -2.21 -1.36 5.72
CA GLU A 238 -3.06 -0.22 5.39
C GLU A 238 -3.21 0.01 3.88
N TYR A 239 -2.26 -0.47 3.08
CA TYR A 239 -2.26 -0.38 1.62
C TYR A 239 -1.96 -1.74 1.02
N THR A 240 -2.54 -2.04 -0.14
CA THR A 240 -2.30 -3.32 -0.81
C THR A 240 -0.95 -3.31 -1.52
N VAL A 241 -0.04 -4.17 -1.06
CA VAL A 241 1.20 -4.51 -1.75
C VAL A 241 0.88 -5.66 -2.71
N PHE A 242 1.02 -5.43 -4.02
CA PHE A 242 0.62 -6.40 -5.04
C PHE A 242 1.75 -6.84 -5.97
N GLY A 243 2.98 -6.42 -5.66
CA GLY A 243 4.18 -6.80 -6.40
C GLY A 243 5.46 -6.21 -5.80
N GLU A 244 6.55 -6.44 -6.49
CA GLU A 244 7.86 -5.89 -6.11
C GLU A 244 8.74 -5.65 -7.33
N VAL A 245 9.69 -4.73 -7.21
CA VAL A 245 10.75 -4.50 -8.20
C VAL A 245 11.76 -5.65 -8.12
N VAL A 246 12.00 -6.30 -9.26
CA VAL A 246 13.01 -7.38 -9.38
C VAL A 246 14.26 -6.93 -10.14
N GLU A 247 14.14 -5.91 -10.98
CA GLU A 247 15.28 -5.28 -11.68
C GLU A 247 15.03 -3.78 -11.82
N GLY A 248 16.09 -2.95 -11.77
CA GLY A 248 15.99 -1.50 -11.98
C GLY A 248 15.74 -0.68 -10.73
N MET A 249 16.08 -1.17 -9.52
CA MET A 249 16.03 -0.34 -8.30
C MET A 249 16.93 0.90 -8.37
N ASP A 250 18.05 0.84 -9.09
CA ASP A 250 18.90 2.00 -9.35
C ASP A 250 18.18 3.07 -10.19
N VAL A 251 17.27 2.67 -11.07
CA VAL A 251 16.39 3.58 -11.84
C VAL A 251 15.36 4.23 -10.92
N VAL A 252 14.74 3.45 -10.01
CA VAL A 252 13.83 3.98 -8.97
C VAL A 252 14.58 5.00 -8.11
N ASP A 253 15.81 4.69 -7.69
CA ASP A 253 16.66 5.59 -6.90
C ASP A 253 17.11 6.85 -7.65
N LYS A 254 17.20 6.80 -9.00
CA LYS A 254 17.40 8.00 -9.84
C LYS A 254 16.14 8.87 -9.90
N ILE A 255 14.97 8.25 -10.02
CA ILE A 255 13.70 8.96 -10.11
C ILE A 255 13.39 9.69 -8.79
N GLN A 256 13.64 9.08 -7.62
CA GLN A 256 13.36 9.73 -6.33
C GLN A 256 14.23 10.96 -6.03
N LYS A 257 15.28 11.21 -6.82
CA LYS A 257 16.21 12.35 -6.64
C LYS A 257 15.85 13.59 -7.45
N VAL A 258 14.72 13.56 -8.18
CA VAL A 258 14.29 14.67 -9.05
C VAL A 258 13.34 15.63 -8.31
#